data_6ec94a9e7867e54f74d0a34999f35459
#
_entry.id   6ec94a9e7867e54f74d0a34999f35459
#
_cell.length_a   1.000
_cell.length_b   1.000
_cell.length_c   1.000
_cell.angle_alpha   90.00
_cell.angle_beta   90.00
_cell.angle_gamma   90.00
#
_symmetry.space_group_name_H-M   'P 1'
#
loop_
_entity.id
_entity.type
_entity.pdbx_description
1 polymer ?
#
loop_
_entity_poly.entity_id
_entity_poly.type
_entity_poly.pdbx_seq_one_letter_code
_entity_poly.pdbx_strand_id
1 'polypeptide(L)'
;MTASPAPGAAQTGPSPVRIGALVPLSPPGWVEAGRHLLAGLELAVRDVNDAAGIRPGGADGPGPGAGRPLELVVRDTAADPRRAAAAVEELSGLGVAALTGEYHSVVARSAAARADALGLPYLCSSAVLDALTDGPTDRVARLAPAQSHGWRIYGDFLLAAGHRRVAVAAQESVYWAAGTGILRDHLAPRGGTVVALDAGALTPAAVCDALADDGATALLLLVGHPEPAVPIVRAVRRDRRLAGTLIGAPAGQPEFAGWADLLGDDGAAVPFLRYLPGRLGPLGTRVAADLRERLGEAPSFVAFEGYDSIAVLADVLRAHGTDREAVARSWPSVDVEGTRGRIRFSRVPGVGVRQWAWPPVQVVDRDPAAPGRFRVLHTAEAGESGGDHYQ
;
A
#
# COMPACT_ATOMS: atom_id res chain seq x y z
N MET A 1 -25.97 -37.31 44.71
CA MET A 1 -25.17 -36.12 44.95
C MET A 1 -24.13 -36.04 43.85
N THR A 2 -24.44 -35.30 42.79
CA THR A 2 -23.55 -35.12 41.64
C THR A 2 -22.86 -33.78 41.83
N ALA A 3 -21.53 -33.81 41.94
CA ALA A 3 -20.71 -32.60 42.08
C ALA A 3 -20.72 -31.80 40.78
N SER A 4 -21.08 -30.52 40.90
CA SER A 4 -20.98 -29.51 39.83
C SER A 4 -19.51 -29.27 39.48
N PRO A 5 -19.11 -29.18 38.18
CA PRO A 5 -17.74 -28.83 37.85
C PRO A 5 -17.46 -27.37 38.21
N ALA A 6 -16.29 -27.15 38.78
CA ALA A 6 -15.78 -25.83 39.16
C ALA A 6 -15.66 -24.93 37.93
N PRO A 7 -15.89 -23.58 38.07
CA PRO A 7 -15.71 -22.65 36.97
C PRO A 7 -14.23 -22.59 36.56
N GLY A 8 -13.97 -22.69 35.26
CA GLY A 8 -12.64 -22.73 34.68
C GLY A 8 -11.75 -21.58 35.14
N ALA A 9 -10.50 -21.89 35.39
CA ALA A 9 -9.46 -20.98 35.79
C ALA A 9 -9.36 -19.83 34.77
N ALA A 10 -9.61 -18.60 35.22
CA ALA A 10 -9.40 -17.40 34.43
C ALA A 10 -7.93 -17.36 33.98
N GLN A 11 -7.71 -17.06 32.70
CA GLN A 11 -6.37 -16.86 32.16
C GLN A 11 -5.68 -15.73 32.93
N THR A 12 -4.66 -16.08 33.74
CA THR A 12 -3.93 -15.15 34.62
C THR A 12 -2.84 -14.35 33.93
N GLY A 13 -2.89 -14.20 32.58
CA GLY A 13 -1.96 -13.40 31.81
C GLY A 13 -2.37 -11.93 31.71
N PRO A 14 -1.43 -11.02 31.44
CA PRO A 14 -1.74 -9.62 31.24
C PRO A 14 -2.67 -9.46 30.01
N SER A 15 -3.65 -8.55 30.12
CA SER A 15 -4.59 -8.27 29.01
C SER A 15 -3.83 -7.84 27.74
N PRO A 16 -4.22 -8.31 26.56
CA PRO A 16 -3.51 -8.01 25.30
C PRO A 16 -3.56 -6.51 24.98
N VAL A 17 -2.56 -6.05 24.22
CA VAL A 17 -2.59 -4.77 23.51
C VAL A 17 -3.26 -5.01 22.17
N ARG A 18 -4.36 -4.30 21.89
CA ARG A 18 -5.13 -4.48 20.66
C ARG A 18 -4.73 -3.46 19.60
N ILE A 19 -4.50 -3.92 18.38
CA ILE A 19 -4.37 -3.11 17.16
C ILE A 19 -5.53 -3.48 16.24
N GLY A 20 -6.24 -2.48 15.74
CA GLY A 20 -7.26 -2.67 14.72
C GLY A 20 -6.63 -2.70 13.33
N ALA A 21 -7.08 -3.63 12.48
CA ALA A 21 -6.64 -3.74 11.10
C ALA A 21 -7.80 -3.64 10.12
N LEU A 22 -7.67 -2.74 9.14
CA LEU A 22 -8.61 -2.54 8.04
C LEU A 22 -8.05 -3.19 6.78
N VAL A 23 -8.75 -4.19 6.25
CA VAL A 23 -8.23 -5.03 5.17
C VAL A 23 -9.35 -5.37 4.18
N PRO A 24 -9.17 -5.27 2.85
CA PRO A 24 -10.18 -5.65 1.87
C PRO A 24 -10.14 -7.18 1.63
N LEU A 25 -10.95 -7.94 2.35
CA LEU A 25 -10.96 -9.42 2.30
C LEU A 25 -12.10 -9.99 1.46
N SER A 26 -13.05 -9.17 1.02
CA SER A 26 -14.16 -9.60 0.18
C SER A 26 -14.39 -8.65 -1.01
N PRO A 27 -14.99 -9.15 -2.12
CA PRO A 27 -15.39 -8.29 -3.25
C PRO A 27 -16.38 -7.18 -2.83
N PRO A 28 -16.35 -6.02 -3.52
CA PRO A 28 -15.56 -5.69 -4.71
C PRO A 28 -14.12 -5.26 -4.42
N GLY A 29 -13.63 -5.42 -3.19
CA GLY A 29 -12.25 -5.13 -2.81
C GLY A 29 -11.24 -6.00 -3.55
N TRP A 30 -10.00 -5.54 -3.61
CA TRP A 30 -8.90 -6.34 -4.13
C TRP A 30 -8.46 -7.37 -3.10
N VAL A 31 -9.15 -8.52 -3.10
CA VAL A 31 -9.01 -9.60 -2.10
C VAL A 31 -7.58 -10.14 -2.03
N GLU A 32 -6.91 -10.23 -3.18
CA GLU A 32 -5.53 -10.72 -3.24
C GLU A 32 -4.57 -9.77 -2.49
N ALA A 33 -4.70 -8.46 -2.70
CA ALA A 33 -3.94 -7.47 -1.95
C ALA A 33 -4.26 -7.52 -0.44
N GLY A 34 -5.55 -7.67 -0.10
CA GLY A 34 -6.00 -7.83 1.29
C GLY A 34 -5.40 -9.06 1.96
N ARG A 35 -5.38 -10.21 1.27
CA ARG A 35 -4.77 -11.45 1.77
C ARG A 35 -3.27 -11.28 2.04
N HIS A 36 -2.53 -10.62 1.15
CA HIS A 36 -1.12 -10.32 1.33
C HIS A 36 -0.87 -9.35 2.48
N LEU A 37 -1.67 -8.28 2.57
CA LEU A 37 -1.60 -7.33 3.68
C LEU A 37 -1.80 -8.04 5.03
N LEU A 38 -2.86 -8.84 5.14
CA LEU A 38 -3.17 -9.59 6.36
C LEU A 38 -2.07 -10.57 6.73
N ALA A 39 -1.50 -11.29 5.77
CA ALA A 39 -0.40 -12.22 6.01
C ALA A 39 0.82 -11.52 6.62
N GLY A 40 1.15 -10.32 6.15
CA GLY A 40 2.22 -9.50 6.71
C GLY A 40 1.92 -9.01 8.13
N LEU A 41 0.71 -8.50 8.37
CA LEU A 41 0.26 -8.07 9.68
C LEU A 41 0.35 -9.20 10.72
N GLU A 42 -0.21 -10.37 10.40
CA GLU A 42 -0.24 -11.52 11.29
C GLU A 42 1.15 -12.11 11.55
N LEU A 43 2.02 -12.13 10.54
CA LEU A 43 3.41 -12.57 10.70
C LEU A 43 4.14 -11.66 11.70
N ALA A 44 4.02 -10.34 11.55
CA ALA A 44 4.67 -9.40 12.44
C ALA A 44 4.11 -9.47 13.88
N VAL A 45 2.78 -9.66 14.05
CA VAL A 45 2.17 -9.88 15.37
C VAL A 45 2.74 -11.13 16.04
N ARG A 46 2.90 -12.23 15.28
CA ARG A 46 3.56 -13.45 15.79
C ARG A 46 4.98 -13.14 16.25
N ASP A 47 5.81 -12.51 15.41
CA ASP A 47 7.20 -12.19 15.72
C ASP A 47 7.31 -11.29 16.97
N VAL A 48 6.41 -10.29 17.12
CA VAL A 48 6.35 -9.44 18.32
C VAL A 48 6.04 -10.26 19.57
N ASN A 49 5.09 -11.19 19.47
CA ASN A 49 4.68 -12.00 20.60
C ASN A 49 5.75 -13.03 20.99
N ASP A 50 6.43 -13.62 20.01
CA ASP A 50 7.57 -14.55 20.21
C ASP A 50 8.76 -13.83 20.87
N ALA A 51 8.93 -12.53 20.59
CA ALA A 51 9.91 -11.65 21.24
C ALA A 51 9.42 -11.07 22.58
N ALA A 52 8.48 -11.75 23.27
CA ALA A 52 7.90 -11.39 24.58
C ALA A 52 6.89 -10.22 24.57
N GLY A 53 6.31 -9.85 23.42
CA GLY A 53 5.20 -8.90 23.33
C GLY A 53 5.58 -7.43 23.53
N ILE A 54 4.62 -6.66 24.04
CA ILE A 54 4.76 -5.23 24.32
C ILE A 54 5.11 -5.02 25.79
N ARG A 55 6.31 -4.51 26.07
CA ARG A 55 6.77 -4.07 27.40
C ARG A 55 6.87 -2.55 27.40
N PRO A 56 6.06 -1.85 28.18
CA PRO A 56 6.21 -0.39 28.33
C PRO A 56 7.57 -0.05 28.97
N GLY A 57 8.28 0.94 28.39
CA GLY A 57 9.59 1.37 28.88
C GLY A 57 10.79 0.78 28.11
N GLY A 58 10.57 0.13 26.98
CA GLY A 58 11.62 -0.45 26.13
C GLY A 58 12.12 -1.82 26.60
N ALA A 59 13.11 -2.37 25.88
CA ALA A 59 13.71 -3.67 26.20
C ALA A 59 14.45 -3.68 27.55
N ASP A 60 14.90 -2.50 28.01
CA ASP A 60 15.65 -2.27 29.25
C ASP A 60 14.76 -1.76 30.41
N GLY A 61 13.43 -1.76 30.24
CA GLY A 61 12.50 -1.30 31.28
C GLY A 61 12.56 -2.16 32.56
N PRO A 62 12.39 -1.55 33.73
CA PRO A 62 12.55 -2.24 35.00
C PRO A 62 11.41 -3.22 35.27
N GLY A 63 11.68 -4.51 35.19
CA GLY A 63 10.84 -5.56 35.74
C GLY A 63 10.89 -6.91 35.03
N PRO A 64 10.98 -8.01 35.77
CA PRO A 64 10.93 -9.38 35.25
C PRO A 64 9.46 -9.82 35.02
N GLY A 65 8.70 -9.08 34.25
CA GLY A 65 7.32 -9.44 33.88
C GLY A 65 7.22 -9.84 32.40
N ALA A 66 6.38 -10.82 32.08
CA ALA A 66 5.99 -11.10 30.71
C ALA A 66 5.33 -9.85 30.11
N GLY A 67 5.75 -9.46 28.89
CA GLY A 67 5.10 -8.38 28.15
C GLY A 67 3.64 -8.72 27.86
N ARG A 68 2.85 -7.71 27.51
CA ARG A 68 1.46 -7.90 27.06
C ARG A 68 1.48 -8.43 25.62
N PRO A 69 0.76 -9.52 25.31
CA PRO A 69 0.68 -9.99 23.94
C PRO A 69 -0.01 -8.94 23.05
N LEU A 70 0.41 -8.86 21.80
CA LEU A 70 -0.25 -8.08 20.77
C LEU A 70 -1.41 -8.90 20.19
N GLU A 71 -2.59 -8.31 20.08
CA GLU A 71 -3.77 -8.88 19.47
C GLU A 71 -4.19 -8.04 18.25
N LEU A 72 -4.35 -8.68 17.09
CA LEU A 72 -4.85 -8.04 15.89
C LEU A 72 -6.37 -8.23 15.79
N VAL A 73 -7.11 -7.11 15.71
CA VAL A 73 -8.56 -7.12 15.54
C VAL A 73 -8.88 -6.70 14.09
N VAL A 74 -9.11 -7.68 13.23
CA VAL A 74 -9.30 -7.46 11.79
C VAL A 74 -10.74 -7.09 11.46
N ARG A 75 -10.91 -6.13 10.54
CA ARG A 75 -12.19 -5.79 9.91
C ARG A 75 -12.02 -5.77 8.39
N ASP A 76 -12.92 -6.49 7.72
CA ASP A 76 -13.01 -6.49 6.27
C ASP A 76 -13.73 -5.24 5.80
N THR A 77 -13.05 -4.43 4.99
CA THR A 77 -13.59 -3.20 4.41
C THR A 77 -14.37 -3.43 3.13
N ALA A 78 -14.15 -4.56 2.44
CA ALA A 78 -14.70 -4.85 1.09
C ALA A 78 -14.51 -3.68 0.09
N ALA A 79 -13.47 -2.86 0.29
CA ALA A 79 -13.24 -1.61 -0.44
C ALA A 79 -14.42 -0.59 -0.38
N ASP A 80 -15.25 -0.66 0.65
CA ASP A 80 -16.36 0.27 0.89
C ASP A 80 -15.95 1.34 1.92
N PRO A 81 -15.91 2.64 1.54
CA PRO A 81 -15.56 3.73 2.43
C PRO A 81 -16.47 3.86 3.66
N ARG A 82 -17.77 3.55 3.52
CA ARG A 82 -18.73 3.62 4.63
C ARG A 82 -18.52 2.49 5.62
N ARG A 83 -18.27 1.28 5.09
CA ARG A 83 -17.93 0.11 5.89
C ARG A 83 -16.63 0.31 6.65
N ALA A 84 -15.62 0.93 6.02
CA ALA A 84 -14.37 1.27 6.69
C ALA A 84 -14.58 2.27 7.84
N ALA A 85 -15.36 3.33 7.63
CA ALA A 85 -15.68 4.29 8.70
C ALA A 85 -16.40 3.62 9.88
N ALA A 86 -17.39 2.77 9.62
CA ALA A 86 -18.10 2.01 10.66
C ALA A 86 -17.17 1.05 11.40
N ALA A 87 -16.24 0.39 10.69
CA ALA A 87 -15.23 -0.47 11.29
C ALA A 87 -14.29 0.31 12.22
N VAL A 88 -13.91 1.53 11.86
CA VAL A 88 -13.11 2.42 12.75
C VAL A 88 -13.87 2.73 14.04
N GLU A 89 -15.17 3.02 13.97
CA GLU A 89 -16.02 3.25 15.16
C GLU A 89 -16.05 2.02 16.07
N GLU A 90 -16.31 0.85 15.49
CA GLU A 90 -16.35 -0.41 16.22
C GLU A 90 -15.01 -0.70 16.90
N LEU A 91 -13.89 -0.61 16.14
CA LEU A 91 -12.54 -0.83 16.66
C LEU A 91 -12.19 0.16 17.79
N SER A 92 -12.60 1.42 17.64
CA SER A 92 -12.44 2.42 18.70
C SER A 92 -13.19 2.02 19.98
N GLY A 93 -14.43 1.52 19.84
CA GLY A 93 -15.25 1.03 20.94
C GLY A 93 -14.67 -0.24 21.62
N LEU A 94 -13.95 -1.07 20.87
CA LEU A 94 -13.22 -2.24 21.39
C LEU A 94 -11.92 -1.89 22.12
N GLY A 95 -11.57 -0.60 22.19
CA GLY A 95 -10.40 -0.12 22.92
C GLY A 95 -9.07 -0.43 22.24
N VAL A 96 -9.00 -0.50 20.92
CA VAL A 96 -7.72 -0.64 20.22
C VAL A 96 -6.82 0.58 20.48
N ALA A 97 -5.53 0.34 20.63
CA ALA A 97 -4.54 1.40 20.88
C ALA A 97 -4.26 2.22 19.62
N ALA A 98 -4.27 1.56 18.45
CA ALA A 98 -4.04 2.17 17.15
C ALA A 98 -4.73 1.35 16.05
N LEU A 99 -4.83 1.95 14.86
CA LEU A 99 -5.28 1.30 13.62
C LEU A 99 -4.12 1.13 12.64
N THR A 100 -4.23 0.13 11.78
CA THR A 100 -3.40 -0.02 10.58
C THR A 100 -4.19 -0.58 9.40
N GLY A 101 -3.56 -0.66 8.24
CA GLY A 101 -4.17 -1.07 6.97
C GLY A 101 -4.41 0.19 6.15
N GLU A 102 -5.04 0.20 5.27
CA GLU A 102 -5.93 -0.18 4.18
C GLU A 102 -5.15 -0.08 2.84
N TYR A 103 -5.57 -0.84 1.83
CA TYR A 103 -4.95 -0.81 0.49
C TYR A 103 -5.57 0.24 -0.44
N HIS A 104 -6.91 0.34 -0.44
CA HIS A 104 -7.64 1.24 -1.35
C HIS A 104 -7.60 2.68 -0.84
N SER A 105 -7.07 3.60 -1.63
CA SER A 105 -6.87 5.00 -1.24
C SER A 105 -8.15 5.73 -0.85
N VAL A 106 -9.26 5.52 -1.57
CA VAL A 106 -10.55 6.17 -1.26
C VAL A 106 -11.11 5.65 0.07
N VAL A 107 -10.93 4.37 0.35
CA VAL A 107 -11.35 3.70 1.59
C VAL A 107 -10.49 4.16 2.77
N ALA A 108 -9.17 4.18 2.58
CA ALA A 108 -8.22 4.68 3.57
C ALA A 108 -8.48 6.13 3.97
N ARG A 109 -8.87 6.99 3.01
CA ARG A 109 -9.26 8.38 3.28
C ARG A 109 -10.47 8.47 4.21
N SER A 110 -11.50 7.64 3.97
CA SER A 110 -12.67 7.58 4.85
C SER A 110 -12.31 7.08 6.25
N ALA A 111 -11.48 6.04 6.33
CA ALA A 111 -10.97 5.52 7.60
C ALA A 111 -10.13 6.57 8.34
N ALA A 112 -9.24 7.28 7.65
CA ALA A 112 -8.38 8.33 8.22
C ALA A 112 -9.21 9.49 8.79
N ALA A 113 -10.20 9.98 8.05
CA ALA A 113 -11.10 11.03 8.53
C ALA A 113 -11.86 10.61 9.79
N ARG A 114 -12.33 9.35 9.83
CA ARG A 114 -13.04 8.86 11.01
C ARG A 114 -12.12 8.60 12.20
N ALA A 115 -10.92 8.08 11.97
CA ALA A 115 -9.91 7.86 13.00
C ALA A 115 -9.47 9.20 13.64
N ASP A 116 -9.21 10.22 12.82
CA ASP A 116 -8.84 11.55 13.27
C ASP A 116 -9.95 12.18 14.13
N ALA A 117 -11.21 12.10 13.68
CA ALA A 117 -12.36 12.59 14.43
C ALA A 117 -12.57 11.91 15.80
N LEU A 118 -12.15 10.63 15.93
CA LEU A 118 -12.24 9.87 17.17
C LEU A 118 -10.98 9.96 18.04
N GLY A 119 -9.96 10.70 17.61
CA GLY A 119 -8.67 10.76 18.29
C GLY A 119 -7.92 9.42 18.30
N LEU A 120 -8.18 8.55 17.33
CA LEU A 120 -7.58 7.22 17.23
C LEU A 120 -6.37 7.25 16.28
N PRO A 121 -5.13 6.91 16.74
CA PRO A 121 -3.96 6.88 15.88
C PRO A 121 -4.15 5.87 14.73
N TYR A 122 -3.82 6.29 13.51
CA TYR A 122 -3.92 5.44 12.33
C TYR A 122 -2.63 5.48 11.52
N LEU A 123 -1.97 4.34 11.39
CA LEU A 123 -0.84 4.11 10.49
C LEU A 123 -1.34 3.45 9.21
N CYS A 124 -1.59 4.25 8.18
CA CYS A 124 -1.98 3.76 6.86
C CYS A 124 -0.82 3.00 6.21
N SER A 125 -1.03 1.73 5.85
CA SER A 125 0.03 0.85 5.35
C SER A 125 0.33 1.07 3.87
N SER A 126 -0.68 1.08 3.01
CA SER A 126 -0.50 0.88 1.57
C SER A 126 -1.17 1.93 0.68
N ALA A 127 -2.17 2.65 1.18
CA ALA A 127 -2.85 3.66 0.37
C ALA A 127 -1.97 4.89 0.11
N VAL A 128 -1.88 5.30 -1.16
CA VAL A 128 -0.92 6.31 -1.63
C VAL A 128 -1.53 7.68 -1.94
N LEU A 129 -2.86 7.86 -1.99
CA LEU A 129 -3.48 9.15 -2.33
C LEU A 129 -2.89 10.29 -1.50
N ASP A 130 -2.42 11.36 -2.13
CA ASP A 130 -1.79 12.49 -1.43
C ASP A 130 -2.73 13.10 -0.39
N ALA A 131 -3.99 13.34 -0.76
CA ALA A 131 -5.04 13.84 0.12
C ALA A 131 -5.66 12.70 0.95
N LEU A 132 -4.85 12.02 1.77
CA LEU A 132 -5.34 10.99 2.69
C LEU A 132 -6.24 11.58 3.79
N THR A 133 -6.00 12.84 4.16
CA THR A 133 -6.81 13.66 5.09
C THR A 133 -7.13 15.00 4.45
N ASP A 134 -8.20 15.65 4.90
CA ASP A 134 -8.63 16.96 4.37
C ASP A 134 -7.72 18.11 4.84
N GLY A 135 -6.99 17.92 5.92
CA GLY A 135 -6.06 18.89 6.47
C GLY A 135 -4.93 18.21 7.25
N PRO A 136 -3.95 19.00 7.73
CA PRO A 136 -2.85 18.45 8.53
C PRO A 136 -3.35 17.82 9.83
N THR A 137 -2.85 16.62 10.13
CA THR A 137 -3.10 15.92 11.39
C THR A 137 -1.84 15.22 11.88
N ASP A 138 -1.72 15.04 13.20
CA ASP A 138 -0.70 14.20 13.81
C ASP A 138 -1.26 12.81 14.20
N ARG A 139 -2.57 12.56 14.02
CA ARG A 139 -3.17 11.25 14.33
C ARG A 139 -3.02 10.23 13.23
N VAL A 140 -2.78 10.67 12.00
CA VAL A 140 -2.62 9.80 10.85
C VAL A 140 -1.20 9.89 10.32
N ALA A 141 -0.57 8.74 10.13
CA ALA A 141 0.71 8.59 9.45
C ALA A 141 0.61 7.56 8.32
N ARG A 142 1.58 7.53 7.39
CA ARG A 142 1.56 6.65 6.23
C ARG A 142 2.92 6.04 5.95
N LEU A 143 2.94 4.72 5.69
CA LEU A 143 4.14 3.97 5.27
C LEU A 143 4.38 3.98 3.77
N ALA A 144 3.32 3.90 2.97
CA ALA A 144 3.46 4.00 1.53
C ALA A 144 3.91 5.40 1.10
N PRO A 145 4.59 5.57 -0.05
CA PRO A 145 4.87 6.89 -0.58
C PRO A 145 3.59 7.64 -0.97
N ALA A 146 3.66 8.97 -1.02
CA ALA A 146 2.59 9.75 -1.65
C ALA A 146 2.44 9.36 -3.13
N GLN A 147 1.22 9.38 -3.65
CA GLN A 147 0.94 9.09 -5.05
C GLN A 147 1.78 9.97 -5.98
N SER A 148 1.88 11.25 -5.67
CA SER A 148 2.68 12.20 -6.45
C SER A 148 4.15 11.81 -6.53
N HIS A 149 4.73 11.21 -5.47
CA HIS A 149 6.11 10.75 -5.48
C HIS A 149 6.29 9.58 -6.47
N GLY A 150 5.56 8.50 -6.30
CA GLY A 150 5.70 7.31 -7.16
C GLY A 150 5.33 7.60 -8.62
N TRP A 151 4.28 8.39 -8.87
CA TRP A 151 3.82 8.67 -10.22
C TRP A 151 4.73 9.63 -11.00
N ARG A 152 5.47 10.52 -10.34
CA ARG A 152 6.55 11.30 -10.97
C ARG A 152 7.69 10.40 -11.42
N ILE A 153 8.11 9.45 -10.58
CA ILE A 153 9.13 8.44 -10.93
C ILE A 153 8.67 7.63 -12.14
N TYR A 154 7.38 7.26 -12.18
CA TYR A 154 6.82 6.60 -13.35
C TYR A 154 6.82 7.49 -14.61
N GLY A 155 6.54 8.78 -14.45
CA GLY A 155 6.66 9.78 -15.52
C GLY A 155 8.09 9.90 -16.06
N ASP A 156 9.09 9.90 -15.18
CA ASP A 156 10.51 9.92 -15.58
C ASP A 156 10.90 8.66 -16.34
N PHE A 157 10.41 7.51 -15.91
CA PHE A 157 10.54 6.25 -16.68
C PHE A 157 9.96 6.38 -18.09
N LEU A 158 8.74 6.90 -18.24
CA LEU A 158 8.11 7.09 -19.55
C LEU A 158 8.95 7.99 -20.47
N LEU A 159 9.45 9.10 -19.94
CA LEU A 159 10.31 10.02 -20.68
C LEU A 159 11.64 9.39 -21.09
N ALA A 160 12.28 8.66 -20.19
CA ALA A 160 13.53 7.94 -20.45
C ALA A 160 13.35 6.85 -21.51
N ALA A 161 12.18 6.19 -21.51
CA ALA A 161 11.80 5.20 -22.54
C ALA A 161 11.32 5.84 -23.88
N GLY A 162 11.28 7.18 -23.97
CA GLY A 162 10.90 7.90 -25.18
C GLY A 162 9.39 8.14 -25.36
N HIS A 163 8.58 7.79 -24.36
CA HIS A 163 7.12 7.97 -24.42
C HIS A 163 6.72 9.38 -23.97
N ARG A 164 6.59 10.29 -24.93
CA ARG A 164 6.19 11.69 -24.67
C ARG A 164 4.70 11.94 -24.86
N ARG A 165 4.02 11.14 -25.68
CA ARG A 165 2.56 11.19 -25.88
C ARG A 165 1.93 9.98 -25.24
N VAL A 166 1.23 10.21 -24.12
CA VAL A 166 0.71 9.16 -23.22
C VAL A 166 -0.81 9.26 -23.18
N ALA A 167 -1.49 8.18 -23.51
CA ALA A 167 -2.92 8.05 -23.25
C ALA A 167 -3.16 7.40 -21.89
N VAL A 168 -4.22 7.81 -21.22
CA VAL A 168 -4.65 7.30 -19.91
C VAL A 168 -6.08 6.81 -20.06
N ALA A 169 -6.31 5.50 -20.02
CA ALA A 169 -7.63 4.92 -19.90
C ALA A 169 -8.04 4.91 -18.41
N ALA A 170 -8.94 5.81 -18.03
CA ALA A 170 -9.33 6.00 -16.63
C ALA A 170 -10.83 5.76 -16.42
N GLN A 171 -11.19 5.08 -15.33
CA GLN A 171 -12.54 5.10 -14.78
C GLN A 171 -12.71 6.30 -13.83
N GLU A 172 -13.94 6.69 -13.59
CA GLU A 172 -14.24 7.77 -12.63
C GLU A 172 -13.80 7.39 -11.21
N SER A 173 -12.84 8.14 -10.67
CA SER A 173 -12.34 7.98 -9.30
C SER A 173 -11.46 9.18 -8.93
N VAL A 174 -11.55 9.64 -7.69
CA VAL A 174 -10.62 10.66 -7.14
C VAL A 174 -9.16 10.21 -7.26
N TYR A 175 -8.89 8.93 -7.03
CA TYR A 175 -7.56 8.37 -7.15
C TYR A 175 -7.01 8.41 -8.58
N TRP A 176 -7.81 8.01 -9.56
CA TRP A 176 -7.42 8.02 -10.97
C TRP A 176 -7.28 9.44 -11.53
N ALA A 177 -8.20 10.34 -11.15
CA ALA A 177 -8.14 11.75 -11.53
C ALA A 177 -6.88 12.43 -10.98
N ALA A 178 -6.55 12.21 -9.70
CA ALA A 178 -5.33 12.71 -9.09
C ALA A 178 -4.07 12.21 -9.83
N GLY A 179 -4.00 10.91 -10.12
CA GLY A 179 -2.88 10.32 -10.86
C GLY A 179 -2.74 10.89 -12.26
N THR A 180 -3.84 11.05 -13.01
CA THR A 180 -3.83 11.68 -14.32
C THR A 180 -3.32 13.11 -14.26
N GLY A 181 -3.74 13.88 -13.24
CA GLY A 181 -3.25 15.24 -12.99
C GLY A 181 -1.75 15.27 -12.70
N ILE A 182 -1.26 14.43 -11.80
CA ILE A 182 0.16 14.32 -11.45
C ILE A 182 1.01 14.04 -12.69
N LEU A 183 0.60 13.07 -13.51
CA LEU A 183 1.34 12.75 -14.75
C LEU A 183 1.32 13.93 -15.73
N ARG A 184 0.20 14.60 -15.93
CA ARG A 184 0.08 15.76 -16.80
C ARG A 184 1.01 16.88 -16.36
N ASP A 185 0.96 17.23 -15.08
CA ASP A 185 1.75 18.32 -14.51
C ASP A 185 3.26 18.01 -14.53
N HIS A 186 3.62 16.72 -14.40
CA HIS A 186 5.00 16.29 -14.44
C HIS A 186 5.58 16.23 -15.87
N LEU A 187 4.80 15.72 -16.83
CA LEU A 187 5.24 15.53 -18.21
C LEU A 187 5.22 16.82 -19.03
N ALA A 188 4.24 17.70 -18.82
CA ALA A 188 4.04 18.89 -19.66
C ALA A 188 5.28 19.82 -19.71
N PRO A 189 5.95 20.18 -18.58
CA PRO A 189 7.16 21.01 -18.62
C PRO A 189 8.36 20.35 -19.33
N ARG A 190 8.29 19.02 -19.52
CA ARG A 190 9.33 18.20 -20.14
C ARG A 190 9.00 17.82 -21.59
N GLY A 191 7.99 18.51 -22.19
CA GLY A 191 7.55 18.31 -23.56
C GLY A 191 6.72 17.03 -23.77
N GLY A 192 6.13 16.49 -22.70
CA GLY A 192 5.19 15.39 -22.79
C GLY A 192 3.73 15.85 -22.78
N THR A 193 2.83 14.99 -23.24
CA THR A 193 1.39 15.25 -23.26
C THR A 193 0.63 14.04 -22.71
N VAL A 194 -0.49 14.29 -22.01
CA VAL A 194 -1.37 13.28 -21.48
C VAL A 194 -2.78 13.47 -22.04
N VAL A 195 -3.29 12.43 -22.69
CA VAL A 195 -4.66 12.37 -23.23
C VAL A 195 -5.48 11.40 -22.37
N ALA A 196 -6.60 11.87 -21.83
CA ALA A 196 -7.50 11.06 -21.03
C ALA A 196 -8.58 10.41 -21.91
N LEU A 197 -8.77 9.10 -21.74
CA LEU A 197 -9.83 8.30 -22.33
C LEU A 197 -10.73 7.79 -21.22
N ASP A 198 -12.05 8.00 -21.36
CA ASP A 198 -13.03 7.50 -20.39
C ASP A 198 -13.27 5.99 -20.58
N ALA A 199 -12.54 5.19 -19.80
CA ALA A 199 -12.68 3.74 -19.82
C ALA A 199 -13.98 3.22 -19.19
N GLY A 200 -14.77 4.06 -18.55
CA GLY A 200 -16.10 3.72 -18.09
C GLY A 200 -17.16 3.80 -19.19
N ALA A 201 -16.95 4.68 -20.18
CA ALA A 201 -17.86 4.88 -21.31
C ALA A 201 -17.40 4.17 -22.59
N LEU A 202 -16.10 3.91 -22.76
CA LEU A 202 -15.55 3.33 -23.99
C LEU A 202 -15.49 1.80 -23.90
N THR A 203 -15.83 1.14 -25.00
CA THR A 203 -15.53 -0.28 -25.19
C THR A 203 -14.02 -0.48 -25.42
N PRO A 204 -13.46 -1.68 -25.18
CA PRO A 204 -12.05 -1.96 -25.49
C PRO A 204 -11.65 -1.65 -26.94
N ALA A 205 -12.55 -1.89 -27.91
CA ALA A 205 -12.34 -1.55 -29.31
C ALA A 205 -12.27 -0.03 -29.52
N ALA A 206 -13.18 0.73 -28.90
CA ALA A 206 -13.18 2.19 -28.97
C ALA A 206 -11.92 2.80 -28.31
N VAL A 207 -11.38 2.17 -27.27
CA VAL A 207 -10.07 2.55 -26.71
C VAL A 207 -8.97 2.35 -27.75
N CYS A 208 -8.96 1.23 -28.47
CA CYS A 208 -7.98 0.97 -29.55
C CYS A 208 -8.09 2.01 -30.67
N ASP A 209 -9.30 2.34 -31.11
CA ASP A 209 -9.53 3.34 -32.15
C ASP A 209 -9.01 4.72 -31.71
N ALA A 210 -9.38 5.15 -30.51
CA ALA A 210 -8.92 6.42 -29.93
C ALA A 210 -7.39 6.50 -29.82
N LEU A 211 -6.73 5.40 -29.44
CA LEU A 211 -5.26 5.31 -29.38
C LEU A 211 -4.62 5.43 -30.75
N ALA A 212 -5.16 4.72 -31.76
CA ALA A 212 -4.64 4.74 -33.11
C ALA A 212 -4.79 6.13 -33.76
N ASP A 213 -5.92 6.79 -33.52
CA ASP A 213 -6.20 8.14 -34.03
C ASP A 213 -5.34 9.22 -33.34
N ASP A 214 -5.11 9.09 -32.03
CA ASP A 214 -4.30 10.02 -31.25
C ASP A 214 -2.80 9.88 -31.54
N GLY A 215 -2.31 8.68 -31.82
CA GLY A 215 -0.90 8.39 -32.01
C GLY A 215 -0.10 8.34 -30.70
N ALA A 216 -0.76 8.09 -29.57
CA ALA A 216 -0.08 7.88 -28.28
C ALA A 216 0.81 6.63 -28.34
N THR A 217 2.03 6.75 -27.81
CA THR A 217 3.02 5.65 -27.79
C THR A 217 2.95 4.81 -26.53
N ALA A 218 2.20 5.26 -25.52
CA ALA A 218 1.92 4.54 -24.30
C ALA A 218 0.46 4.68 -23.89
N LEU A 219 -0.13 3.60 -23.37
CA LEU A 219 -1.43 3.56 -22.71
C LEU A 219 -1.25 3.21 -21.25
N LEU A 220 -1.73 4.03 -20.32
CA LEU A 220 -1.77 3.74 -18.90
C LEU A 220 -3.17 3.33 -18.47
N LEU A 221 -3.24 2.23 -17.72
CA LEU A 221 -4.49 1.67 -17.20
C LEU A 221 -4.75 2.21 -15.79
N LEU A 222 -5.71 3.12 -15.68
CA LEU A 222 -6.19 3.70 -14.43
C LEU A 222 -7.63 3.21 -14.19
N VAL A 223 -7.77 1.91 -14.10
CA VAL A 223 -9.05 1.20 -14.08
C VAL A 223 -9.03 0.04 -13.09
N GLY A 224 -10.21 -0.47 -12.77
CA GLY A 224 -10.38 -1.68 -11.96
C GLY A 224 -9.81 -2.93 -12.62
N HIS A 225 -9.57 -3.95 -11.82
CA HIS A 225 -9.13 -5.28 -12.23
C HIS A 225 -10.04 -6.34 -11.60
N PRO A 226 -10.47 -7.36 -12.33
CA PRO A 226 -10.12 -7.68 -13.72
C PRO A 226 -10.83 -6.79 -14.76
N GLU A 227 -11.96 -6.21 -14.44
CA GLU A 227 -12.74 -5.38 -15.36
C GLU A 227 -12.56 -3.87 -15.08
N PRO A 228 -12.33 -3.06 -16.12
CA PRO A 228 -12.18 -3.39 -17.54
C PRO A 228 -10.71 -3.61 -17.98
N ALA A 229 -9.75 -3.75 -17.07
CA ALA A 229 -8.32 -3.85 -17.40
C ALA A 229 -8.00 -4.99 -18.37
N VAL A 230 -8.45 -6.21 -18.06
CA VAL A 230 -8.14 -7.41 -18.85
C VAL A 230 -8.65 -7.33 -20.30
N PRO A 231 -9.92 -6.96 -20.56
CA PRO A 231 -10.39 -6.77 -21.94
C PRO A 231 -9.63 -5.70 -22.70
N ILE A 232 -9.27 -4.57 -22.06
CA ILE A 232 -8.50 -3.50 -22.72
C ILE A 232 -7.11 -4.00 -23.10
N VAL A 233 -6.37 -4.65 -22.20
CA VAL A 233 -5.04 -5.21 -22.51
C VAL A 233 -5.10 -6.15 -23.70
N ARG A 234 -6.04 -7.11 -23.68
CA ARG A 234 -6.22 -8.07 -24.76
C ARG A 234 -6.56 -7.41 -26.10
N ALA A 235 -7.40 -6.38 -26.09
CA ALA A 235 -7.76 -5.66 -27.30
C ALA A 235 -6.54 -4.94 -27.89
N VAL A 236 -5.79 -4.19 -27.08
CA VAL A 236 -4.59 -3.46 -27.51
C VAL A 236 -3.50 -4.41 -28.01
N ARG A 237 -3.25 -5.55 -27.33
CA ARG A 237 -2.25 -6.55 -27.75
C ARG A 237 -2.59 -7.20 -29.11
N ARG A 238 -3.86 -7.32 -29.46
CA ARG A 238 -4.33 -7.93 -30.72
C ARG A 238 -4.45 -6.94 -31.87
N ASP A 239 -4.49 -5.65 -31.57
CA ASP A 239 -4.61 -4.61 -32.62
C ASP A 239 -3.26 -4.33 -33.28
N ARG A 240 -3.11 -4.69 -34.55
CA ARG A 240 -1.87 -4.50 -35.29
C ARG A 240 -1.45 -3.02 -35.43
N ARG A 241 -2.41 -2.10 -35.38
CA ARG A 241 -2.13 -0.64 -35.39
C ARG A 241 -1.34 -0.20 -34.16
N LEU A 242 -1.48 -0.95 -33.05
CA LEU A 242 -0.93 -0.64 -31.75
C LEU A 242 0.23 -1.56 -31.34
N ALA A 243 0.82 -2.31 -32.28
CA ALA A 243 1.87 -3.29 -32.00
C ALA A 243 3.11 -2.74 -31.26
N GLY A 244 3.37 -1.43 -31.34
CA GLY A 244 4.47 -0.75 -30.63
C GLY A 244 4.04 0.03 -29.38
N THR A 245 2.76 -0.02 -28.99
CA THR A 245 2.25 0.75 -27.87
C THR A 245 2.64 0.10 -26.55
N LEU A 246 3.31 0.85 -25.67
CA LEU A 246 3.53 0.45 -24.29
C LEU A 246 2.20 0.40 -23.54
N ILE A 247 1.89 -0.69 -22.89
CA ILE A 247 0.78 -0.75 -21.90
C ILE A 247 1.40 -0.65 -20.52
N GLY A 248 0.94 0.28 -19.67
CA GLY A 248 1.42 0.45 -18.30
C GLY A 248 0.28 0.41 -17.29
N ALA A 249 0.56 -0.06 -16.08
CA ALA A 249 -0.41 -0.16 -14.98
C ALA A 249 0.19 0.41 -13.68
N PRO A 250 0.38 1.75 -13.57
CA PRO A 250 1.14 2.37 -12.48
C PRO A 250 0.60 2.07 -11.07
N ALA A 251 -0.68 1.69 -10.95
CA ALA A 251 -1.28 1.35 -9.65
C ALA A 251 -0.93 -0.05 -9.11
N GLY A 252 -0.10 -0.83 -9.84
CA GLY A 252 0.46 -2.07 -9.30
C GLY A 252 -0.31 -3.35 -9.59
N GLN A 253 -1.31 -3.34 -10.49
CA GLN A 253 -2.08 -4.54 -10.84
C GLN A 253 -1.21 -5.74 -11.23
N PRO A 254 -0.12 -5.59 -12.03
CA PRO A 254 0.71 -6.72 -12.43
C PRO A 254 1.56 -7.35 -11.31
N GLU A 255 1.60 -6.77 -10.12
CA GLU A 255 2.27 -7.37 -8.95
C GLU A 255 1.67 -8.73 -8.58
N PHE A 256 0.35 -8.86 -8.69
CA PHE A 256 -0.41 -9.99 -8.17
C PHE A 256 -0.50 -11.14 -9.19
N ALA A 257 -0.63 -12.38 -8.67
CA ALA A 257 -0.70 -13.59 -9.48
C ALA A 257 -1.93 -13.59 -10.40
N GLY A 258 -3.08 -13.11 -9.93
CA GLY A 258 -4.31 -13.03 -10.71
C GLY A 258 -4.19 -12.24 -12.01
N TRP A 259 -3.27 -11.28 -12.10
CA TRP A 259 -2.94 -10.60 -13.36
C TRP A 259 -2.35 -11.57 -14.40
N ALA A 260 -1.34 -12.35 -14.00
CA ALA A 260 -0.70 -13.31 -14.88
C ALA A 260 -1.63 -14.48 -15.25
N ASP A 261 -2.43 -14.95 -14.29
CA ASP A 261 -3.38 -16.04 -14.49
C ASP A 261 -4.46 -15.67 -15.53
N LEU A 262 -4.92 -14.42 -15.51
CA LEU A 262 -5.94 -13.95 -16.44
C LEU A 262 -5.39 -13.55 -17.82
N LEU A 263 -4.19 -13.01 -17.89
CA LEU A 263 -3.66 -12.42 -19.11
C LEU A 263 -2.61 -13.30 -19.80
N GLY A 264 -1.94 -14.21 -19.07
CA GLY A 264 -0.83 -14.97 -19.63
C GLY A 264 0.24 -14.05 -20.22
N ASP A 265 0.65 -14.35 -21.45
CA ASP A 265 1.67 -13.57 -22.16
C ASP A 265 1.24 -12.12 -22.46
N ASP A 266 -0.06 -11.86 -22.62
CA ASP A 266 -0.58 -10.51 -22.83
C ASP A 266 -0.31 -9.59 -21.64
N GLY A 267 -0.21 -10.15 -20.43
CA GLY A 267 0.07 -9.45 -19.17
C GLY A 267 1.55 -9.22 -18.87
N ALA A 268 2.46 -9.78 -19.68
CA ALA A 268 3.89 -9.56 -19.55
C ALA A 268 4.30 -8.19 -20.13
N ALA A 269 5.48 -7.69 -19.72
CA ALA A 269 6.00 -6.39 -20.15
C ALA A 269 4.98 -5.25 -19.99
N VAL A 270 4.27 -5.23 -18.85
CA VAL A 270 3.39 -4.13 -18.43
C VAL A 270 4.03 -3.45 -17.22
N PRO A 271 4.71 -2.30 -17.40
CA PRO A 271 5.35 -1.58 -16.30
C PRO A 271 4.37 -1.13 -15.23
N PHE A 272 4.80 -1.21 -13.97
CA PHE A 272 4.04 -0.75 -12.80
C PHE A 272 4.96 -0.29 -11.67
N LEU A 273 4.39 0.44 -10.69
CA LEU A 273 5.10 0.87 -9.50
C LEU A 273 5.14 -0.25 -8.47
N ARG A 274 6.34 -0.52 -7.96
CA ARG A 274 6.59 -1.49 -6.90
C ARG A 274 7.33 -0.84 -5.75
N TYR A 275 6.81 -1.01 -4.54
CA TYR A 275 7.33 -0.35 -3.33
C TYR A 275 8.27 -1.27 -2.54
N LEU A 276 9.23 -1.85 -3.25
CA LEU A 276 10.32 -2.66 -2.68
C LEU A 276 11.68 -2.10 -3.11
N PRO A 277 12.73 -2.28 -2.29
CA PRO A 277 14.10 -1.96 -2.70
C PRO A 277 14.60 -2.96 -3.76
N GLY A 278 15.64 -2.60 -4.50
CA GLY A 278 16.27 -3.48 -5.47
C GLY A 278 16.82 -4.77 -4.84
N ARG A 279 17.16 -4.70 -3.56
CA ARG A 279 17.63 -5.84 -2.76
C ARG A 279 17.11 -5.71 -1.33
N LEU A 280 16.47 -6.76 -0.84
CA LEU A 280 16.03 -6.84 0.56
C LEU A 280 17.25 -7.04 1.48
N GLY A 281 17.22 -6.37 2.64
CA GLY A 281 18.15 -6.63 3.73
C GLY A 281 17.87 -7.98 4.43
N PRO A 282 18.66 -8.34 5.46
CA PRO A 282 18.49 -9.62 6.18
C PRO A 282 17.07 -9.84 6.71
N LEU A 283 16.49 -8.84 7.37
CA LEU A 283 15.10 -8.91 7.88
C LEU A 283 14.11 -9.14 6.75
N GLY A 284 14.18 -8.33 5.69
CA GLY A 284 13.29 -8.46 4.54
C GLY A 284 13.41 -9.82 3.83
N THR A 285 14.64 -10.37 3.74
CA THR A 285 14.88 -11.70 3.15
C THR A 285 14.25 -12.81 3.98
N ARG A 286 14.39 -12.77 5.32
CA ARG A 286 13.73 -13.71 6.22
C ARG A 286 12.21 -13.62 6.08
N VAL A 287 11.66 -12.42 6.22
CA VAL A 287 10.21 -12.17 6.13
C VAL A 287 9.65 -12.60 4.77
N ALA A 288 10.40 -12.41 3.68
CA ALA A 288 10.00 -12.89 2.35
C ALA A 288 9.89 -14.42 2.28
N ALA A 289 10.77 -15.15 2.97
CA ALA A 289 10.70 -16.62 3.04
C ALA A 289 9.48 -17.08 3.84
N ASP A 290 9.27 -16.51 5.03
CA ASP A 290 8.15 -16.84 5.91
C ASP A 290 6.79 -16.50 5.26
N LEU A 291 6.71 -15.36 4.57
CA LEU A 291 5.50 -14.96 3.83
C LEU A 291 5.23 -15.88 2.64
N ARG A 292 6.28 -16.33 1.93
CA ARG A 292 6.10 -17.27 0.81
C ARG A 292 5.54 -18.61 1.29
N GLU A 293 6.04 -19.11 2.40
CA GLU A 293 5.51 -20.35 3.00
C GLU A 293 4.03 -20.17 3.41
N ARG A 294 3.71 -19.04 4.04
CA ARG A 294 2.35 -18.75 4.52
C ARG A 294 1.34 -18.53 3.38
N LEU A 295 1.74 -17.81 2.32
CA LEU A 295 0.87 -17.48 1.19
C LEU A 295 0.78 -18.61 0.15
N GLY A 296 1.79 -19.50 0.09
CA GLY A 296 1.92 -20.49 -0.98
C GLY A 296 2.36 -19.88 -2.32
N GLU A 297 2.72 -18.58 -2.33
CA GLU A 297 3.17 -17.82 -3.50
C GLU A 297 4.18 -16.73 -3.12
N ALA A 298 4.75 -16.05 -4.12
CA ALA A 298 5.64 -14.92 -3.87
C ALA A 298 4.89 -13.77 -3.17
N PRO A 299 5.37 -13.23 -2.04
CA PRO A 299 4.73 -12.10 -1.39
C PRO A 299 4.82 -10.84 -2.26
N SER A 300 3.70 -10.13 -2.39
CA SER A 300 3.68 -8.79 -2.99
C SER A 300 4.28 -7.76 -2.03
N PHE A 301 4.60 -6.56 -2.54
CA PHE A 301 5.07 -5.47 -1.68
C PHE A 301 4.09 -5.14 -0.54
N VAL A 302 2.80 -5.37 -0.74
CA VAL A 302 1.74 -5.11 0.26
C VAL A 302 1.90 -5.97 1.51
N ALA A 303 2.41 -7.21 1.37
CA ALA A 303 2.67 -8.06 2.52
C ALA A 303 3.81 -7.50 3.41
N PHE A 304 4.85 -6.94 2.79
CA PHE A 304 5.91 -6.25 3.53
C PHE A 304 5.41 -4.95 4.20
N GLU A 305 4.49 -4.23 3.56
CA GLU A 305 3.84 -3.06 4.17
C GLU A 305 3.04 -3.43 5.41
N GLY A 306 2.34 -4.56 5.37
CA GLY A 306 1.65 -5.10 6.53
C GLY A 306 2.62 -5.42 7.68
N TYR A 307 3.71 -6.11 7.40
CA TYR A 307 4.74 -6.43 8.40
C TYR A 307 5.34 -5.16 9.01
N ASP A 308 5.79 -4.23 8.18
CA ASP A 308 6.42 -2.99 8.60
C ASP A 308 5.49 -2.13 9.46
N SER A 309 4.18 -2.12 9.18
CA SER A 309 3.22 -1.33 9.96
C SER A 309 3.08 -1.83 11.41
N ILE A 310 3.08 -3.14 11.62
CA ILE A 310 3.07 -3.72 12.96
C ILE A 310 4.43 -3.51 13.65
N ALA A 311 5.54 -3.62 12.92
CA ALA A 311 6.88 -3.36 13.48
C ALA A 311 6.97 -1.93 14.04
N VAL A 312 6.51 -0.93 13.26
CA VAL A 312 6.44 0.47 13.71
C VAL A 312 5.51 0.65 14.89
N LEU A 313 4.29 0.11 14.84
CA LEU A 313 3.34 0.25 15.94
C LEU A 313 3.83 -0.43 17.20
N ALA A 314 4.49 -1.60 17.11
CA ALA A 314 5.06 -2.28 18.26
C ALA A 314 6.20 -1.47 18.92
N ASP A 315 7.05 -0.83 18.11
CA ASP A 315 8.11 0.07 18.62
C ASP A 315 7.51 1.26 19.36
N VAL A 316 6.55 1.94 18.74
CA VAL A 316 5.83 3.07 19.36
C VAL A 316 5.13 2.67 20.65
N LEU A 317 4.45 1.51 20.68
CA LEU A 317 3.75 1.03 21.86
C LEU A 317 4.70 0.62 22.99
N ARG A 318 5.90 0.12 22.67
CA ARG A 318 6.95 -0.14 23.66
C ARG A 318 7.48 1.14 24.28
N ALA A 319 7.70 2.17 23.47
CA ALA A 319 8.25 3.44 23.92
C ALA A 319 7.23 4.31 24.69
N HIS A 320 5.98 4.35 24.24
CA HIS A 320 4.99 5.34 24.66
C HIS A 320 3.73 4.75 25.33
N GLY A 321 3.62 3.41 25.40
CA GLY A 321 2.44 2.73 25.94
C GLY A 321 1.23 2.78 24.99
N THR A 322 0.02 2.59 25.55
CA THR A 322 -1.23 2.47 24.76
C THR A 322 -2.10 3.74 24.80
N ASP A 323 -1.60 4.83 25.36
CA ASP A 323 -2.28 6.12 25.31
C ASP A 323 -2.30 6.66 23.89
N ARG A 324 -3.50 6.86 23.36
CA ARG A 324 -3.71 7.23 21.94
C ARG A 324 -3.06 8.56 21.57
N GLU A 325 -3.07 9.52 22.49
CA GLU A 325 -2.44 10.83 22.25
C GLU A 325 -0.91 10.73 22.26
N ALA A 326 -0.34 9.92 23.14
CA ALA A 326 1.10 9.65 23.17
C ALA A 326 1.55 8.92 21.89
N VAL A 327 0.78 7.93 21.43
CA VAL A 327 1.02 7.23 20.14
C VAL A 327 0.99 8.21 18.98
N ALA A 328 -0.04 9.06 18.88
CA ALA A 328 -0.17 10.04 17.80
C ALA A 328 1.01 11.05 17.76
N ARG A 329 1.49 11.47 18.91
CA ARG A 329 2.64 12.40 19.01
C ARG A 329 3.99 11.74 18.72
N SER A 330 4.07 10.42 18.67
CA SER A 330 5.34 9.70 18.54
C SER A 330 5.87 9.58 17.11
N TRP A 331 5.05 9.80 16.08
CA TRP A 331 5.49 9.62 14.69
C TRP A 331 6.81 10.32 14.34
N PRO A 332 7.11 11.55 14.81
CA PRO A 332 8.39 12.20 14.53
C PRO A 332 9.62 11.49 15.08
N SER A 333 9.45 10.68 16.13
CA SER A 333 10.54 9.95 16.80
C SER A 333 10.72 8.51 16.30
N VAL A 334 9.87 8.04 15.39
CA VAL A 334 9.99 6.69 14.81
C VAL A 334 11.30 6.55 14.06
N ASP A 335 12.07 5.51 14.43
CA ASP A 335 13.32 5.12 13.79
C ASP A 335 13.47 3.60 13.87
N VAL A 336 12.83 2.89 12.93
CA VAL A 336 12.67 1.44 12.94
C VAL A 336 13.33 0.81 11.73
N GLU A 337 14.07 -0.28 11.93
CA GLU A 337 14.52 -1.13 10.83
C GLU A 337 13.33 -1.98 10.34
N GLY A 338 12.84 -1.65 9.15
CA GLY A 338 11.76 -2.37 8.49
C GLY A 338 12.28 -3.42 7.49
N THR A 339 11.36 -4.17 6.91
CA THR A 339 11.67 -5.19 5.89
C THR A 339 12.20 -4.58 4.60
N ARG A 340 11.82 -3.34 4.31
CA ARG A 340 12.12 -2.59 3.08
C ARG A 340 13.19 -1.51 3.29
N GLY A 341 13.75 -1.40 4.49
CA GLY A 341 14.76 -0.41 4.90
C GLY A 341 14.34 0.35 6.14
N ARG A 342 15.16 1.33 6.53
CA ARG A 342 14.97 2.11 7.75
C ARG A 342 13.82 3.09 7.63
N ILE A 343 12.84 3.01 8.53
CA ILE A 343 11.60 3.79 8.52
C ILE A 343 11.75 4.97 9.46
N ARG A 344 11.64 6.17 8.92
CA ARG A 344 11.55 7.45 9.63
C ARG A 344 10.45 8.28 9.00
N PHE A 345 9.67 8.98 9.80
CA PHE A 345 8.59 9.81 9.29
C PHE A 345 9.01 11.28 9.15
N SER A 346 8.58 11.89 8.05
CA SER A 346 8.70 13.31 7.81
C SER A 346 7.35 13.93 7.41
N ARG A 347 7.27 15.26 7.42
CA ARG A 347 6.20 15.98 6.72
C ARG A 347 6.70 16.38 5.34
N VAL A 348 5.85 16.17 4.35
CA VAL A 348 6.11 16.56 2.97
C VAL A 348 5.16 17.71 2.60
N PRO A 349 5.62 18.79 1.99
CA PRO A 349 4.76 19.88 1.53
C PRO A 349 3.63 19.34 0.64
N GLY A 350 2.40 19.82 0.89
CA GLY A 350 1.20 19.38 0.16
C GLY A 350 0.61 18.05 0.63
N VAL A 351 1.24 17.36 1.61
CA VAL A 351 0.72 16.13 2.21
C VAL A 351 0.30 16.39 3.66
N GLY A 352 -0.97 16.15 3.97
CA GLY A 352 -1.57 16.47 5.28
C GLY A 352 -1.10 15.57 6.44
N VAL A 353 -0.44 14.46 6.14
CA VAL A 353 -0.01 13.46 7.13
C VAL A 353 1.51 13.33 7.17
N ARG A 354 2.04 12.80 8.27
CA ARG A 354 3.43 12.33 8.29
C ARG A 354 3.55 11.06 7.47
N GLN A 355 4.63 10.92 6.74
CA GLN A 355 4.86 9.72 5.93
C GLN A 355 6.32 9.26 6.03
N TRP A 356 6.57 8.01 5.67
CA TRP A 356 7.94 7.51 5.54
C TRP A 356 8.73 8.42 4.58
N ALA A 357 9.87 8.94 5.07
CA ALA A 357 10.63 9.96 4.37
C ALA A 357 11.21 9.47 3.02
N TRP A 358 11.66 8.20 3.00
CA TRP A 358 12.40 7.60 1.88
C TRP A 358 11.92 6.19 1.56
N PRO A 359 10.65 6.00 1.19
CA PRO A 359 10.15 4.68 0.82
C PRO A 359 10.79 4.24 -0.50
N PRO A 360 11.19 2.97 -0.64
CA PRO A 360 11.73 2.47 -1.90
C PRO A 360 10.64 2.44 -2.98
N VAL A 361 10.98 2.91 -4.18
CA VAL A 361 10.09 2.92 -5.34
C VAL A 361 10.85 2.45 -6.57
N GLN A 362 10.28 1.50 -7.29
CA GLN A 362 10.78 1.00 -8.56
C GLN A 362 9.69 0.98 -9.61
N VAL A 363 10.04 1.16 -10.87
CA VAL A 363 9.22 0.75 -12.00
C VAL A 363 9.72 -0.61 -12.46
N VAL A 364 8.83 -1.58 -12.44
CA VAL A 364 9.13 -2.97 -12.81
C VAL A 364 8.09 -3.50 -13.78
N ASP A 365 8.41 -4.58 -14.48
CA ASP A 365 7.42 -5.38 -15.22
C ASP A 365 7.63 -6.88 -14.97
N ARG A 366 6.65 -7.70 -15.37
CA ARG A 366 6.83 -9.15 -15.45
C ARG A 366 7.68 -9.48 -16.67
N ASP A 367 8.75 -10.25 -16.44
CA ASP A 367 9.67 -10.67 -17.49
C ASP A 367 8.94 -11.56 -18.53
N PRO A 368 8.86 -11.17 -19.80
CA PRO A 368 8.26 -12.02 -20.84
C PRO A 368 8.92 -13.40 -20.99
N ALA A 369 10.24 -13.51 -20.72
CA ALA A 369 10.97 -14.77 -20.78
C ALA A 369 10.78 -15.64 -19.52
N ALA A 370 10.36 -15.05 -18.41
CA ALA A 370 10.17 -15.71 -17.12
C ALA A 370 9.06 -15.01 -16.31
N PRO A 371 7.76 -15.24 -16.63
CA PRO A 371 6.64 -14.46 -16.06
C PRO A 371 6.52 -14.46 -14.53
N GLY A 372 7.17 -15.41 -13.86
CA GLY A 372 7.30 -15.45 -12.39
C GLY A 372 8.34 -14.49 -11.82
N ARG A 373 9.09 -13.77 -12.66
CA ARG A 373 10.13 -12.81 -12.26
C ARG A 373 9.74 -11.39 -12.66
N PHE A 374 10.25 -10.43 -11.89
CA PHE A 374 10.15 -9.01 -12.22
C PHE A 374 11.49 -8.48 -12.71
N ARG A 375 11.45 -7.67 -13.78
CA ARG A 375 12.59 -6.89 -14.26
C ARG A 375 12.47 -5.48 -13.71
N VAL A 376 13.57 -4.92 -13.20
CA VAL A 376 13.63 -3.51 -12.81
C VAL A 376 13.93 -2.69 -14.07
N LEU A 377 13.03 -1.79 -14.40
CA LEU A 377 13.12 -0.91 -15.57
C LEU A 377 13.63 0.48 -15.21
N HIS A 378 13.29 0.95 -14.00
CA HIS A 378 13.72 2.25 -13.48
C HIS A 378 13.71 2.25 -11.95
N THR A 379 14.67 2.93 -11.34
CA THR A 379 14.74 3.18 -9.90
C THR A 379 14.95 4.66 -9.68
N ALA A 380 14.26 5.24 -8.69
CA ALA A 380 14.66 6.55 -8.21
C ALA A 380 16.02 6.42 -7.52
N GLU A 381 17.03 7.18 -7.93
CA GLU A 381 18.29 7.25 -7.20
C GLU A 381 18.06 7.82 -5.80
N ALA A 382 18.62 7.15 -4.79
CA ALA A 382 18.55 7.62 -3.42
C ALA A 382 19.40 8.91 -3.32
N GLY A 383 18.78 10.08 -3.44
CA GLY A 383 19.43 11.38 -3.36
C GLY A 383 18.96 12.43 -4.38
N GLU A 384 18.40 12.06 -5.52
CA GLU A 384 17.99 13.06 -6.54
C GLU A 384 16.61 13.68 -6.34
N SER A 385 15.74 13.08 -5.50
CA SER A 385 14.40 13.62 -5.27
C SER A 385 14.24 14.52 -4.04
N GLY A 386 15.32 14.93 -3.37
CA GLY A 386 15.17 15.65 -2.10
C GLY A 386 16.27 16.65 -1.71
N GLY A 387 17.26 16.94 -2.55
CA GLY A 387 18.40 17.78 -2.15
C GLY A 387 18.10 19.27 -2.03
N ASP A 388 17.15 19.85 -2.76
CA ASP A 388 17.02 21.31 -2.90
C ASP A 388 15.63 21.91 -2.61
N HIS A 389 14.66 21.15 -2.11
CA HIS A 389 13.31 21.71 -1.87
C HIS A 389 12.76 21.55 -0.45
N TYR A 390 13.57 21.09 0.52
CA TYR A 390 13.12 20.90 1.90
C TYR A 390 14.08 21.57 2.89
N GLN A 391 14.20 22.92 2.81
CA GLN A 391 14.65 23.75 3.94
C GLN A 391 13.48 24.53 4.51
#